data_04b8031dc566cfe78aaad609e492a4c5
#
_entry.id   04b8031dc566cfe78aaad609e492a4c5
#
_cell.length_a   1.000
_cell.length_b   1.000
_cell.length_c   1.000
_cell.angle_alpha   90.00
_cell.angle_beta   90.00
_cell.angle_gamma   90.00
#
_symmetry.space_group_name_H-M   'P 1'
#
loop_
_entity.id
_entity.type
_entity.pdbx_description
1 polymer ?
#
loop_
_entity_poly.entity_id
_entity_poly.type
_entity_poly.pdbx_seq_one_letter_code
_entity_poly.pdbx_strand_id
1 'polypeptide(L)'
;MKTLTAGCALLVVGLCALQAYEPLPQDTGASGTWQKLLKLRTIASVMHTTAHPDDEHGGLLAWLSRGTGARVSLMTLNRGQSGDNALGPQLFDGLGLIRTEELLNADQYYGVDAQYFTTVIDYGFSKRLDEALDKWGKENVLRDVVRIIRTERPLVLVSRFQGNQRDGHGNHQTAGLVTVEAFRAAGDPKRFPEQISEGLRAWQPLKVYIGGAREDEDWTVRVDPGQYSPWLGMSYSDFARVGLSYQRSQNSGRLALAAGPQYGYYKRVDTVLPASSTGAREKTFFDGIDTSLVALFKTLRRTEPAGAQARLEAISRAVEEAVSRFSIQDPSASVPALARGLAATREAVAAFASEPDAVFYLERKETEFEDAINTAMGVTQAAVAQPAGTTDPTGPAAGFAPPPVMGPVVPGQTFEVRVAFASRGTPKVAIDEIALAVGKGWTASGAGAAAATAPASNEVVTRRFNVTLAADAPLSSKPYFERKAFQDARYQLVDAS
;
A
#
# COMPACT_ATOMS: atom_id res chain seq x y z
N MET A 1 -37.25 6.40 28.48
CA MET A 1 -36.96 6.54 27.05
C MET A 1 -35.59 7.20 26.72
N LYS A 2 -34.85 7.74 27.70
CA LYS A 2 -33.54 8.40 27.44
C LYS A 2 -32.33 7.48 27.61
N THR A 3 -32.50 6.27 28.18
CA THR A 3 -31.41 5.33 28.43
C THR A 3 -31.18 4.30 27.30
N LEU A 4 -32.14 4.11 26.39
CA LEU A 4 -31.98 3.17 25.27
C LEU A 4 -31.16 3.76 24.11
N THR A 5 -31.21 5.08 23.91
CA THR A 5 -30.46 5.76 22.84
C THR A 5 -28.95 5.85 23.09
N ALA A 6 -28.52 5.94 24.35
CA ALA A 6 -27.08 5.97 24.69
C ALA A 6 -26.41 4.60 24.53
N GLY A 7 -27.13 3.50 24.80
CA GLY A 7 -26.61 2.14 24.62
C GLY A 7 -26.42 1.75 23.16
N CYS A 8 -27.35 2.17 22.27
CA CYS A 8 -27.22 1.91 20.83
C CYS A 8 -26.09 2.71 20.17
N ALA A 9 -25.82 3.95 20.62
CA ALA A 9 -24.74 4.75 20.08
C ALA A 9 -23.34 4.19 20.44
N LEU A 10 -23.20 3.64 21.64
CA LEU A 10 -21.93 2.97 22.06
C LEU A 10 -21.70 1.64 21.32
N LEU A 11 -22.76 0.89 21.01
CA LEU A 11 -22.66 -0.36 20.24
C LEU A 11 -22.27 -0.11 18.76
N VAL A 12 -22.77 0.97 18.17
CA VAL A 12 -22.44 1.39 16.79
C VAL A 12 -20.99 1.88 16.70
N VAL A 13 -20.48 2.60 17.69
CA VAL A 13 -19.08 3.06 17.73
C VAL A 13 -18.12 1.87 17.95
N GLY A 14 -18.49 0.89 18.76
CA GLY A 14 -17.69 -0.33 18.93
C GLY A 14 -17.64 -1.21 17.65
N LEU A 15 -18.72 -1.31 16.91
CA LEU A 15 -18.77 -2.03 15.64
C LEU A 15 -17.96 -1.33 14.53
N CYS A 16 -17.98 0.00 14.48
CA CYS A 16 -17.17 0.75 13.52
C CYS A 16 -15.65 0.63 13.77
N ALA A 17 -15.22 0.46 15.01
CA ALA A 17 -13.80 0.28 15.33
C ALA A 17 -13.24 -1.12 14.98
N LEU A 18 -14.12 -2.13 14.82
CA LEU A 18 -13.74 -3.50 14.43
C LEU A 18 -13.74 -3.73 12.91
N GLN A 19 -14.26 -2.80 12.12
CA GLN A 19 -14.37 -2.91 10.65
C GLN A 19 -13.30 -2.13 9.88
N ALA A 20 -12.24 -1.69 10.55
CA ALA A 20 -11.30 -0.73 9.97
C ALA A 20 -10.52 -1.23 8.73
N TYR A 21 -10.53 -2.52 8.37
CA TYR A 21 -9.77 -3.04 7.24
C TYR A 21 -10.43 -4.26 6.56
N GLU A 22 -11.72 -4.22 6.33
CA GLU A 22 -12.33 -5.22 5.43
C GLU A 22 -11.89 -4.95 3.99
N PRO A 23 -11.45 -5.96 3.24
CA PRO A 23 -11.10 -5.78 1.84
C PRO A 23 -12.32 -5.30 1.05
N LEU A 24 -12.10 -4.40 0.09
CA LEU A 24 -13.17 -3.96 -0.79
C LEU A 24 -13.77 -5.16 -1.54
N PRO A 25 -15.07 -5.17 -1.84
CA PRO A 25 -15.68 -6.24 -2.64
C PRO A 25 -14.93 -6.51 -3.95
N GLN A 26 -14.37 -5.46 -4.58
CA GLN A 26 -13.58 -5.54 -5.81
C GLN A 26 -12.21 -6.20 -5.62
N ASP A 27 -11.73 -6.32 -4.39
CA ASP A 27 -10.44 -6.96 -4.05
C ASP A 27 -10.60 -8.44 -3.68
N THR A 28 -11.81 -8.98 -3.76
CA THR A 28 -12.14 -10.37 -3.45
C THR A 28 -12.67 -11.13 -4.67
N GLY A 29 -12.73 -12.46 -4.56
CA GLY A 29 -13.31 -13.32 -5.58
C GLY A 29 -12.64 -13.15 -6.96
N ALA A 30 -13.45 -13.19 -8.01
CA ALA A 30 -12.95 -13.13 -9.39
C ALA A 30 -12.28 -11.78 -9.74
N SER A 31 -12.88 -10.66 -9.30
CA SER A 31 -12.32 -9.33 -9.55
C SER A 31 -10.96 -9.16 -8.85
N GLY A 32 -10.88 -9.51 -7.57
CA GLY A 32 -9.62 -9.46 -6.82
C GLY A 32 -8.56 -10.39 -7.40
N THR A 33 -8.92 -11.61 -7.74
CA THR A 33 -7.99 -12.57 -8.37
C THR A 33 -7.43 -12.02 -9.67
N TRP A 34 -8.28 -11.45 -10.54
CA TRP A 34 -7.82 -10.84 -11.79
C TRP A 34 -6.82 -9.71 -11.55
N GLN A 35 -7.08 -8.82 -10.61
CA GLN A 35 -6.16 -7.73 -10.27
C GLN A 35 -4.81 -8.25 -9.76
N LYS A 36 -4.80 -9.31 -8.95
CA LYS A 36 -3.56 -9.97 -8.50
C LYS A 36 -2.81 -10.63 -9.66
N LEU A 37 -3.51 -11.27 -10.60
CA LEU A 37 -2.90 -11.83 -11.80
C LEU A 37 -2.25 -10.74 -12.68
N LEU A 38 -2.87 -9.55 -12.81
CA LEU A 38 -2.26 -8.42 -13.53
C LEU A 38 -0.94 -7.99 -12.87
N LYS A 39 -0.88 -7.89 -11.53
CA LYS A 39 0.34 -7.53 -10.80
C LYS A 39 1.45 -8.55 -11.01
N LEU A 40 1.14 -9.85 -11.00
CA LEU A 40 2.12 -10.90 -11.24
C LEU A 40 2.78 -10.85 -12.63
N ARG A 41 2.12 -10.29 -13.65
CA ARG A 41 2.62 -10.21 -15.02
C ARG A 41 3.70 -9.17 -15.24
N THR A 42 3.93 -8.26 -14.29
CA THR A 42 4.80 -7.11 -14.52
C THR A 42 5.64 -6.78 -13.29
N ILE A 43 6.82 -6.19 -13.50
CA ILE A 43 7.63 -5.53 -12.49
C ILE A 43 7.48 -4.00 -12.52
N ALA A 44 6.52 -3.48 -13.29
CA ALA A 44 6.23 -2.06 -13.35
C ALA A 44 5.97 -1.47 -11.95
N SER A 45 6.63 -0.38 -11.63
CA SER A 45 6.44 0.31 -10.34
C SER A 45 6.52 1.82 -10.50
N VAL A 46 5.58 2.51 -9.85
CA VAL A 46 5.47 3.97 -9.84
C VAL A 46 5.37 4.46 -8.42
N MET A 47 6.13 5.49 -8.08
CA MET A 47 5.91 6.30 -6.89
C MET A 47 5.27 7.62 -7.29
N HIS A 48 4.05 7.86 -6.82
CA HIS A 48 3.41 9.17 -6.92
C HIS A 48 3.78 10.02 -5.71
N THR A 49 4.02 11.32 -5.93
CA THR A 49 4.47 12.21 -4.85
C THR A 49 3.55 13.42 -4.72
N THR A 50 3.14 13.73 -3.49
CA THR A 50 2.19 14.79 -3.14
C THR A 50 2.69 15.60 -1.94
N ALA A 51 1.97 16.66 -1.57
CA ALA A 51 2.29 17.47 -0.40
C ALA A 51 1.43 17.09 0.81
N HIS A 52 0.11 16.97 0.63
CA HIS A 52 -0.87 16.67 1.70
C HIS A 52 -1.72 15.45 1.33
N PRO A 53 -2.36 14.79 2.29
CA PRO A 53 -3.51 13.95 2.00
C PRO A 53 -4.59 14.76 1.26
N ASP A 54 -5.18 14.22 0.18
CA ASP A 54 -6.14 14.80 -0.77
C ASP A 54 -5.55 15.46 -2.04
N ASP A 55 -4.25 15.59 -2.14
CA ASP A 55 -3.57 16.10 -3.35
C ASP A 55 -3.41 15.04 -4.45
N GLU A 56 -3.57 13.77 -4.13
CA GLU A 56 -3.25 12.66 -5.03
C GLU A 56 -4.14 12.62 -6.27
N HIS A 57 -3.55 12.22 -7.40
CA HIS A 57 -4.29 11.88 -8.61
C HIS A 57 -4.90 10.48 -8.49
N GLY A 58 -5.92 10.32 -7.63
CA GLY A 58 -6.53 9.02 -7.33
C GLY A 58 -6.91 8.21 -8.57
N GLY A 59 -7.49 8.86 -9.60
CA GLY A 59 -7.81 8.21 -10.87
C GLY A 59 -6.58 7.64 -11.59
N LEU A 60 -5.44 8.35 -11.57
CA LEU A 60 -4.17 7.85 -12.10
C LEU A 60 -3.70 6.62 -11.32
N LEU A 61 -3.73 6.69 -9.99
CA LEU A 61 -3.28 5.60 -9.12
C LEU A 61 -4.13 4.35 -9.34
N ALA A 62 -5.46 4.50 -9.38
CA ALA A 62 -6.39 3.41 -9.68
C ALA A 62 -6.16 2.81 -11.08
N TRP A 63 -5.91 3.63 -12.08
CA TRP A 63 -5.62 3.16 -13.43
C TRP A 63 -4.29 2.39 -13.48
N LEU A 64 -3.22 2.90 -12.85
CA LEU A 64 -1.92 2.23 -12.78
C LEU A 64 -2.01 0.90 -12.02
N SER A 65 -2.57 0.90 -10.83
CA SER A 65 -2.64 -0.29 -10.00
C SER A 65 -3.65 -1.31 -10.55
N ARG A 66 -4.92 -0.91 -10.63
CA ARG A 66 -6.05 -1.81 -10.94
C ARG A 66 -6.23 -2.07 -12.41
N GLY A 67 -5.77 -1.15 -13.27
CA GLY A 67 -5.89 -1.27 -14.72
C GLY A 67 -4.67 -1.92 -15.38
N THR A 68 -3.47 -1.57 -14.94
CA THR A 68 -2.23 -2.07 -15.57
C THR A 68 -1.48 -3.10 -14.73
N GLY A 69 -1.82 -3.27 -13.47
CA GLY A 69 -1.13 -4.15 -12.54
C GLY A 69 0.20 -3.59 -12.03
N ALA A 70 0.52 -2.33 -12.30
CA ALA A 70 1.73 -1.73 -11.77
C ALA A 70 1.69 -1.67 -10.23
N ARG A 71 2.83 -1.87 -9.58
CA ARG A 71 2.99 -1.53 -8.17
C ARG A 71 2.96 -0.02 -8.02
N VAL A 72 2.09 0.46 -7.14
CA VAL A 72 1.90 1.89 -6.89
C VAL A 72 2.23 2.21 -5.45
N SER A 73 3.17 3.13 -5.24
CA SER A 73 3.42 3.73 -3.93
C SER A 73 3.06 5.21 -3.95
N LEU A 74 2.58 5.71 -2.83
CA LEU A 74 2.27 7.12 -2.62
C LEU A 74 3.20 7.69 -1.55
N MET A 75 3.86 8.80 -1.85
CA MET A 75 4.67 9.56 -0.91
C MET A 75 4.08 10.95 -0.72
N THR A 76 3.65 11.24 0.50
CA THR A 76 3.04 12.51 0.90
C THR A 76 4.00 13.25 1.83
N LEU A 77 4.32 14.52 1.57
CA LEU A 77 5.32 15.24 2.36
C LEU A 77 4.91 15.35 3.83
N ASN A 78 3.69 15.78 4.10
CA ASN A 78 3.19 15.95 5.48
C ASN A 78 1.80 15.34 5.64
N ARG A 79 1.25 15.40 6.84
CA ARG A 79 -0.05 14.82 7.19
C ARG A 79 -1.20 15.83 7.17
N GLY A 80 -0.94 17.06 6.68
CA GLY A 80 -1.95 18.13 6.61
C GLY A 80 -2.41 18.64 7.97
N GLN A 81 -1.50 18.73 8.93
CA GLN A 81 -1.78 19.08 10.34
C GLN A 81 -2.39 20.46 10.52
N SER A 82 -2.15 21.37 9.57
CA SER A 82 -2.63 22.76 9.61
C SER A 82 -3.77 23.04 8.62
N GLY A 83 -4.36 21.99 8.04
CA GLY A 83 -5.53 22.11 7.17
C GLY A 83 -6.83 22.38 7.92
N ASP A 84 -7.90 22.59 7.16
CA ASP A 84 -9.26 22.65 7.69
C ASP A 84 -9.71 21.28 8.24
N ASN A 85 -10.67 21.32 9.18
CA ASN A 85 -11.32 20.11 9.69
C ASN A 85 -12.86 20.30 9.72
N ALA A 86 -13.50 19.77 8.71
CA ALA A 86 -14.98 19.81 8.61
C ALA A 86 -15.69 18.83 9.55
N LEU A 87 -14.96 17.94 10.25
CA LEU A 87 -15.54 16.90 11.12
C LEU A 87 -15.64 17.31 12.58
N GLY A 88 -14.70 18.11 13.06
CA GLY A 88 -14.63 18.41 14.48
C GLY A 88 -13.52 19.39 14.88
N PRO A 89 -13.28 19.55 16.18
CA PRO A 89 -12.35 20.56 16.72
C PRO A 89 -10.88 20.12 16.72
N GLN A 90 -10.56 18.91 16.27
CA GLN A 90 -9.21 18.39 16.27
C GLN A 90 -8.35 19.15 15.27
N LEU A 91 -7.23 19.71 15.75
CA LEU A 91 -6.25 20.45 14.97
C LEU A 91 -4.86 19.86 15.19
N PHE A 92 -3.88 20.32 14.42
CA PHE A 92 -2.47 19.95 14.52
C PHE A 92 -2.24 18.45 14.45
N ASP A 93 -1.53 17.86 15.38
CA ASP A 93 -1.19 16.43 15.36
C ASP A 93 -2.44 15.53 15.37
N GLY A 94 -3.49 15.95 16.09
CA GLY A 94 -4.77 15.25 16.06
C GLY A 94 -5.42 15.21 14.68
N LEU A 95 -5.41 16.34 13.97
CA LEU A 95 -5.88 16.40 12.59
C LEU A 95 -4.97 15.58 11.65
N GLY A 96 -3.66 15.65 11.85
CA GLY A 96 -2.70 14.86 11.08
C GLY A 96 -2.93 13.36 11.18
N LEU A 97 -3.31 12.85 12.37
CA LEU A 97 -3.69 11.44 12.56
C LEU A 97 -5.00 11.13 11.83
N ILE A 98 -6.02 11.98 11.94
CA ILE A 98 -7.30 11.82 11.23
C ILE A 98 -7.05 11.76 9.71
N ARG A 99 -6.33 12.74 9.14
CA ARG A 99 -6.05 12.79 7.70
C ARG A 99 -5.18 11.63 7.21
N THR A 100 -4.31 11.10 8.09
CA THR A 100 -3.56 9.87 7.79
C THR A 100 -4.51 8.69 7.59
N GLU A 101 -5.45 8.46 8.52
CA GLU A 101 -6.43 7.38 8.42
C GLU A 101 -7.38 7.56 7.23
N GLU A 102 -7.79 8.80 6.96
CA GLU A 102 -8.61 9.13 5.79
C GLU A 102 -7.88 8.79 4.49
N LEU A 103 -6.58 9.12 4.37
CA LEU A 103 -5.77 8.79 3.21
C LEU A 103 -5.59 7.27 3.06
N LEU A 104 -5.29 6.55 4.14
CA LEU A 104 -5.14 5.09 4.09
C LEU A 104 -6.44 4.40 3.64
N ASN A 105 -7.60 4.93 4.01
CA ASN A 105 -8.88 4.44 3.49
C ASN A 105 -9.06 4.75 2.00
N ALA A 106 -8.65 5.94 1.54
CA ALA A 106 -8.68 6.30 0.13
C ALA A 106 -7.73 5.44 -0.70
N ASP A 107 -6.55 5.13 -0.18
CA ASP A 107 -5.52 4.31 -0.80
C ASP A 107 -5.99 2.89 -1.15
N GLN A 108 -6.92 2.32 -0.36
CA GLN A 108 -7.54 1.04 -0.69
C GLN A 108 -8.25 1.11 -2.05
N TYR A 109 -9.01 2.19 -2.31
CA TYR A 109 -9.69 2.39 -3.60
C TYR A 109 -8.68 2.65 -4.72
N TYR A 110 -7.64 3.42 -4.46
CA TYR A 110 -6.59 3.70 -5.44
C TYR A 110 -5.75 2.46 -5.77
N GLY A 111 -5.75 1.46 -4.88
CA GLY A 111 -4.91 0.27 -5.01
C GLY A 111 -3.43 0.59 -4.76
N VAL A 112 -3.16 1.52 -3.83
CA VAL A 112 -1.81 1.86 -3.37
C VAL A 112 -1.24 0.69 -2.57
N ASP A 113 -0.04 0.26 -2.93
CA ASP A 113 0.65 -0.86 -2.29
C ASP A 113 1.47 -0.42 -1.06
N ALA A 114 1.87 0.85 -1.01
CA ALA A 114 2.62 1.40 0.11
C ALA A 114 2.43 2.91 0.22
N GLN A 115 2.07 3.40 1.43
CA GLN A 115 1.96 4.81 1.77
C GLN A 115 3.17 5.24 2.60
N TYR A 116 3.79 6.34 2.20
CA TYR A 116 4.94 6.94 2.90
C TYR A 116 4.66 8.39 3.27
N PHE A 117 5.13 8.81 4.43
CA PHE A 117 5.20 10.20 4.83
C PHE A 117 6.64 10.59 5.12
N THR A 118 7.01 11.83 4.80
CA THR A 118 8.26 12.41 5.29
C THR A 118 8.11 12.85 6.74
N THR A 119 9.16 13.38 7.33
CA THR A 119 9.12 13.86 8.72
C THR A 119 8.59 15.28 8.86
N VAL A 120 8.37 16.03 7.76
CA VAL A 120 7.97 17.43 7.85
C VAL A 120 6.53 17.59 8.35
N ILE A 121 6.31 18.67 9.11
CA ILE A 121 5.00 19.02 9.67
C ILE A 121 4.43 20.17 8.85
N ASP A 122 3.15 20.09 8.52
CA ASP A 122 2.45 21.17 7.86
C ASP A 122 2.41 22.41 8.77
N TYR A 123 2.89 23.53 8.24
CA TYR A 123 2.97 24.81 8.96
C TYR A 123 1.85 25.79 8.60
N GLY A 124 0.91 25.37 7.78
CA GLY A 124 -0.22 26.15 7.31
C GLY A 124 -0.05 26.69 5.90
N PHE A 125 -0.99 27.51 5.48
CA PHE A 125 -1.06 28.02 4.13
C PHE A 125 0.01 29.08 3.83
N SER A 126 0.74 28.88 2.74
CA SER A 126 1.69 29.83 2.18
C SER A 126 1.71 29.71 0.67
N LYS A 127 1.94 30.83 -0.05
CA LYS A 127 2.13 30.81 -1.50
C LYS A 127 3.60 30.84 -1.91
N ARG A 128 4.51 30.71 -0.96
CA ARG A 128 5.94 30.95 -1.16
C ARG A 128 6.74 29.68 -0.94
N LEU A 129 7.48 29.28 -1.99
CA LEU A 129 8.42 28.16 -1.93
C LEU A 129 9.54 28.40 -0.91
N ASP A 130 10.11 29.61 -0.91
CA ASP A 130 11.21 29.97 0.00
C ASP A 130 10.80 29.82 1.47
N GLU A 131 9.57 30.20 1.83
CA GLU A 131 9.07 30.02 3.20
C GLU A 131 9.03 28.54 3.60
N ALA A 132 8.55 27.65 2.73
CA ALA A 132 8.52 26.21 3.00
C ALA A 132 9.94 25.64 3.18
N LEU A 133 10.86 26.05 2.29
CA LEU A 133 12.25 25.60 2.35
C LEU A 133 12.99 26.12 3.59
N ASP A 134 12.69 27.35 4.03
CA ASP A 134 13.27 27.92 5.25
C ASP A 134 12.75 27.19 6.50
N LYS A 135 11.43 26.91 6.57
CA LYS A 135 10.82 26.22 7.72
C LYS A 135 11.27 24.76 7.85
N TRP A 136 11.28 24.02 6.77
CA TRP A 136 11.60 22.58 6.79
C TRP A 136 13.08 22.26 6.63
N GLY A 137 13.83 23.18 6.02
CA GLY A 137 15.19 22.94 5.55
C GLY A 137 15.20 22.06 4.30
N LYS A 138 15.54 22.64 3.13
CA LYS A 138 15.51 21.94 1.83
C LYS A 138 16.20 20.58 1.87
N GLU A 139 17.43 20.54 2.42
CA GLU A 139 18.24 19.30 2.50
C GLU A 139 17.59 18.24 3.40
N ASN A 140 16.82 18.64 4.40
CA ASN A 140 16.10 17.71 5.27
C ASN A 140 14.95 17.04 4.51
N VAL A 141 14.14 17.83 3.79
CA VAL A 141 13.03 17.28 2.97
C VAL A 141 13.59 16.35 1.90
N LEU A 142 14.64 16.80 1.19
CA LEU A 142 15.28 16.00 0.15
C LEU A 142 15.85 14.68 0.72
N ARG A 143 16.44 14.71 1.91
CA ARG A 143 16.93 13.50 2.62
C ARG A 143 15.81 12.49 2.87
N ASP A 144 14.67 12.94 3.34
CA ASP A 144 13.51 12.09 3.62
C ASP A 144 12.96 11.47 2.32
N VAL A 145 12.81 12.28 1.25
CA VAL A 145 12.34 11.80 -0.06
C VAL A 145 13.31 10.80 -0.66
N VAL A 146 14.63 11.06 -0.59
CA VAL A 146 15.67 10.11 -1.05
C VAL A 146 15.61 8.80 -0.27
N ARG A 147 15.41 8.86 1.06
CA ARG A 147 15.23 7.67 1.91
C ARG A 147 14.05 6.83 1.42
N ILE A 148 12.91 7.45 1.18
CA ILE A 148 11.69 6.77 0.73
C ILE A 148 11.92 6.13 -0.64
N ILE A 149 12.55 6.83 -1.59
CA ILE A 149 12.90 6.27 -2.91
C ILE A 149 13.85 5.07 -2.78
N ARG A 150 14.85 5.12 -1.92
CA ARG A 150 15.79 4.02 -1.66
C ARG A 150 15.13 2.82 -0.98
N THR A 151 14.12 3.07 -0.14
CA THR A 151 13.33 2.04 0.53
C THR A 151 12.39 1.36 -0.47
N GLU A 152 11.62 2.13 -1.23
CA GLU A 152 10.58 1.60 -2.12
C GLU A 152 11.12 1.13 -3.48
N ARG A 153 12.22 1.71 -3.96
CA ARG A 153 12.89 1.37 -5.23
C ARG A 153 11.97 1.37 -6.45
N PRO A 154 11.23 2.46 -6.72
CA PRO A 154 10.33 2.56 -7.86
C PRO A 154 11.12 2.69 -9.18
N LEU A 155 10.56 2.19 -10.30
CA LEU A 155 11.12 2.40 -11.64
C LEU A 155 10.84 3.81 -12.15
N VAL A 156 9.69 4.38 -11.77
CA VAL A 156 9.25 5.69 -12.26
C VAL A 156 8.76 6.55 -11.10
N LEU A 157 9.11 7.84 -11.13
CA LEU A 157 8.56 8.86 -10.25
C LEU A 157 7.55 9.72 -11.00
N VAL A 158 6.40 10.00 -10.40
CA VAL A 158 5.37 10.90 -10.94
C VAL A 158 4.98 11.91 -9.86
N SER A 159 5.48 13.13 -9.98
CA SER A 159 5.07 14.22 -9.09
C SER A 159 3.67 14.73 -9.44
N ARG A 160 2.85 14.99 -8.41
CA ARG A 160 1.59 15.72 -8.57
C ARG A 160 1.82 17.14 -9.06
N PHE A 161 2.89 17.77 -8.59
CA PHE A 161 3.21 19.16 -8.71
C PHE A 161 4.44 19.42 -9.60
N GLN A 162 4.55 20.66 -10.10
CA GLN A 162 5.61 21.05 -11.03
C GLN A 162 6.85 21.60 -10.33
N GLY A 163 6.74 22.03 -9.07
CA GLY A 163 7.83 22.65 -8.31
C GLY A 163 7.99 24.16 -8.56
N ASN A 164 6.94 24.85 -8.94
CA ASN A 164 6.97 26.28 -9.25
C ASN A 164 5.69 26.99 -8.78
N GLN A 165 5.62 28.31 -8.98
CA GLN A 165 4.50 29.16 -8.54
C GLN A 165 3.12 28.73 -9.06
N ARG A 166 3.06 27.97 -10.16
CA ARG A 166 1.80 27.45 -10.71
C ARG A 166 1.11 26.48 -9.75
N ASP A 167 1.85 25.83 -8.88
CA ASP A 167 1.31 24.92 -7.86
C ASP A 167 0.59 25.65 -6.73
N GLY A 168 0.67 26.98 -6.68
CA GLY A 168 -0.07 27.87 -5.80
C GLY A 168 0.40 27.87 -4.35
N HIS A 169 0.52 26.71 -3.70
CA HIS A 169 0.91 26.53 -2.29
C HIS A 169 2.41 26.24 -2.16
N GLY A 170 3.08 26.79 -1.15
CA GLY A 170 4.53 26.57 -0.93
C GLY A 170 4.88 25.10 -0.69
N ASN A 171 4.00 24.36 0.02
CA ASN A 171 4.15 22.94 0.26
C ASN A 171 4.08 22.14 -1.07
N HIS A 172 3.15 22.50 -1.96
CA HIS A 172 3.02 21.89 -3.30
C HIS A 172 4.27 22.16 -4.15
N GLN A 173 4.73 23.40 -4.17
CA GLN A 173 5.95 23.77 -4.88
C GLN A 173 7.16 22.99 -4.37
N THR A 174 7.26 22.79 -3.03
CA THR A 174 8.32 21.99 -2.42
C THR A 174 8.22 20.54 -2.87
N ALA A 175 7.02 19.93 -2.86
CA ALA A 175 6.84 18.54 -3.28
C ALA A 175 7.32 18.32 -4.72
N GLY A 176 6.95 19.20 -5.65
CA GLY A 176 7.40 19.15 -7.05
C GLY A 176 8.92 19.26 -7.16
N LEU A 177 9.50 20.31 -6.54
CA LEU A 177 10.93 20.59 -6.58
C LEU A 177 11.76 19.40 -6.05
N VAL A 178 11.46 18.94 -4.83
CA VAL A 178 12.27 17.88 -4.19
C VAL A 178 12.11 16.53 -4.86
N THR A 179 10.97 16.24 -5.48
CA THR A 179 10.79 15.00 -6.26
C THR A 179 11.74 14.96 -7.45
N VAL A 180 11.84 16.07 -8.20
CA VAL A 180 12.73 16.16 -9.36
C VAL A 180 14.20 16.08 -8.93
N GLU A 181 14.59 16.77 -7.85
CA GLU A 181 15.97 16.69 -7.32
C GLU A 181 16.30 15.30 -6.77
N ALA A 182 15.36 14.66 -6.08
CA ALA A 182 15.54 13.33 -5.51
C ALA A 182 15.75 12.26 -6.58
N PHE A 183 15.26 12.45 -7.80
CA PHE A 183 15.44 11.50 -8.91
C PHE A 183 16.93 11.15 -9.14
N ARG A 184 17.81 12.14 -9.17
CA ARG A 184 19.25 11.90 -9.31
C ARG A 184 19.93 11.62 -7.98
N ALA A 185 19.52 12.32 -6.92
CA ALA A 185 20.12 12.18 -5.61
C ALA A 185 19.98 10.79 -5.01
N ALA A 186 18.87 10.08 -5.26
CA ALA A 186 18.65 8.73 -4.75
C ALA A 186 19.60 7.69 -5.37
N GLY A 187 20.02 7.93 -6.62
CA GLY A 187 20.99 7.09 -7.32
C GLY A 187 22.46 7.34 -6.92
N ASP A 188 22.76 8.46 -6.29
CA ASP A 188 24.12 8.82 -5.87
C ASP A 188 24.40 8.36 -4.44
N PRO A 189 25.26 7.35 -4.20
CA PRO A 189 25.57 6.89 -2.85
C PRO A 189 26.30 7.92 -1.98
N LYS A 190 26.84 8.98 -2.58
CA LYS A 190 27.50 10.09 -1.87
C LYS A 190 26.50 11.10 -1.31
N ARG A 191 25.28 11.11 -1.83
CA ARG A 191 24.18 11.89 -1.26
C ARG A 191 23.59 11.11 -0.11
N PHE A 192 23.53 11.71 1.07
CA PHE A 192 23.03 11.11 2.30
C PHE A 192 23.67 9.74 2.59
N PRO A 193 25.01 9.69 2.76
CA PRO A 193 25.75 8.44 2.94
C PRO A 193 25.38 7.67 4.22
N GLU A 194 24.82 8.37 5.21
CA GLU A 194 24.27 7.76 6.42
C GLU A 194 23.20 6.72 6.10
N GLN A 195 22.35 6.95 5.10
CA GLN A 195 21.34 5.99 4.68
C GLN A 195 21.95 4.71 4.11
N ILE A 196 23.08 4.81 3.43
CA ILE A 196 23.81 3.65 2.93
C ILE A 196 24.45 2.87 4.10
N SER A 197 24.98 3.58 5.10
CA SER A 197 25.55 2.97 6.31
C SER A 197 24.47 2.27 7.16
N GLU A 198 23.23 2.73 7.10
CA GLU A 198 22.05 2.10 7.74
C GLU A 198 21.52 0.88 6.96
N GLY A 199 22.11 0.54 5.82
CA GLY A 199 21.74 -0.64 5.03
C GLY A 199 20.86 -0.37 3.81
N LEU A 200 20.44 0.89 3.55
CA LEU A 200 19.75 1.22 2.33
C LEU A 200 20.74 1.18 1.13
N ARG A 201 20.21 0.90 -0.05
CA ARG A 201 20.97 0.89 -1.29
C ARG A 201 20.67 2.13 -2.12
N ALA A 202 21.69 2.67 -2.79
CA ALA A 202 21.47 3.69 -3.79
C ALA A 202 20.52 3.14 -4.88
N TRP A 203 19.48 3.91 -5.21
CA TRP A 203 18.49 3.52 -6.18
C TRP A 203 18.22 4.61 -7.19
N GLN A 204 18.47 4.34 -8.49
CA GLN A 204 18.21 5.27 -9.56
C GLN A 204 16.92 4.90 -10.29
N PRO A 205 15.79 5.60 -10.06
CA PRO A 205 14.62 5.48 -10.90
C PRO A 205 14.97 5.75 -12.37
N LEU A 206 14.19 5.23 -13.30
CA LEU A 206 14.53 5.33 -14.73
C LEU A 206 13.99 6.61 -15.38
N LYS A 207 12.85 7.11 -14.89
CA LYS A 207 12.19 8.32 -15.37
C LYS A 207 11.55 9.09 -14.23
N VAL A 208 11.44 10.40 -14.41
CA VAL A 208 10.64 11.28 -13.55
C VAL A 208 9.73 12.18 -14.39
N TYR A 209 8.48 12.28 -13.96
CA TYR A 209 7.44 13.09 -14.57
C TYR A 209 6.87 14.09 -13.56
N ILE A 210 6.39 15.23 -14.08
CA ILE A 210 5.57 16.18 -13.33
C ILE A 210 4.15 16.19 -13.94
N GLY A 211 3.15 16.31 -13.08
CA GLY A 211 1.74 16.43 -13.44
C GLY A 211 1.32 17.89 -13.66
N GLY A 212 0.01 18.10 -13.84
CA GLY A 212 -0.56 19.44 -13.98
C GLY A 212 -0.24 20.16 -15.29
N ALA A 213 0.31 19.47 -16.29
CA ALA A 213 0.41 20.00 -17.65
C ALA A 213 -1.00 20.11 -18.27
N ARG A 214 -1.19 21.02 -19.23
CA ARG A 214 -2.44 21.17 -19.97
C ARG A 214 -2.31 20.57 -21.36
N GLU A 215 -3.43 20.35 -22.02
CA GLU A 215 -3.48 19.75 -23.35
C GLU A 215 -2.69 20.56 -24.40
N ASP A 216 -2.74 21.89 -24.30
CA ASP A 216 -2.07 22.85 -25.18
C ASP A 216 -0.60 23.12 -24.83
N GLU A 217 -0.08 22.45 -23.79
CA GLU A 217 1.29 22.60 -23.33
C GLU A 217 2.19 21.44 -23.80
N ASP A 218 3.47 21.53 -23.45
CA ASP A 218 4.44 20.48 -23.68
C ASP A 218 4.26 19.36 -22.62
N TRP A 219 3.64 18.25 -23.01
CA TRP A 219 3.47 17.04 -22.21
C TRP A 219 4.08 15.83 -22.92
N THR A 220 4.37 14.77 -22.19
CA THR A 220 4.96 13.53 -22.72
C THR A 220 3.97 12.37 -22.72
N VAL A 221 3.25 12.19 -21.60
CA VAL A 221 2.27 11.11 -21.43
C VAL A 221 0.89 11.72 -21.17
N ARG A 222 -0.12 11.16 -21.83
CA ARG A 222 -1.53 11.43 -21.55
C ARG A 222 -2.19 10.14 -21.08
N VAL A 223 -2.86 10.19 -19.94
CA VAL A 223 -3.62 9.07 -19.37
C VAL A 223 -5.09 9.45 -19.30
N ASP A 224 -5.96 8.51 -19.59
CA ASP A 224 -7.41 8.67 -19.44
C ASP A 224 -7.94 7.71 -18.34
N PRO A 225 -7.99 8.12 -17.07
CA PRO A 225 -8.64 7.32 -16.02
C PRO A 225 -10.18 7.37 -16.06
N GLY A 226 -10.78 8.13 -16.98
CA GLY A 226 -12.21 8.08 -17.30
C GLY A 226 -12.64 6.79 -18.00
N GLN A 227 -11.71 5.93 -18.40
CA GLN A 227 -12.01 4.63 -19.00
C GLN A 227 -12.79 3.73 -18.04
N TYR A 228 -13.81 3.06 -18.59
CA TYR A 228 -14.60 2.08 -17.84
C TYR A 228 -13.81 0.80 -17.58
N SER A 229 -13.85 0.32 -16.35
CA SER A 229 -13.31 -0.98 -15.94
C SER A 229 -14.44 -1.97 -15.64
N PRO A 230 -14.58 -3.07 -16.39
CA PRO A 230 -15.59 -4.10 -16.10
C PRO A 230 -15.36 -4.79 -14.74
N TRP A 231 -14.13 -4.79 -14.24
CA TRP A 231 -13.76 -5.38 -12.95
C TRP A 231 -14.14 -4.48 -11.77
N LEU A 232 -14.20 -3.18 -11.98
CA LEU A 232 -14.64 -2.22 -10.96
C LEU A 232 -16.12 -1.86 -11.09
N GLY A 233 -16.73 -2.10 -12.27
CA GLY A 233 -18.11 -1.73 -12.59
C GLY A 233 -18.31 -0.22 -12.84
N MET A 234 -17.22 0.55 -12.94
CA MET A 234 -17.22 2.00 -13.17
C MET A 234 -15.87 2.45 -13.78
N SER A 235 -15.71 3.74 -14.06
CA SER A 235 -14.42 4.27 -14.50
C SER A 235 -13.40 4.27 -13.34
N TYR A 236 -12.09 4.30 -13.68
CA TYR A 236 -11.05 4.41 -12.66
C TYR A 236 -11.18 5.72 -11.87
N SER A 237 -11.55 6.82 -12.53
CA SER A 237 -11.81 8.10 -11.88
C SER A 237 -12.99 8.05 -10.91
N ASP A 238 -14.12 7.42 -11.30
CA ASP A 238 -15.27 7.29 -10.41
C ASP A 238 -14.95 6.42 -9.20
N PHE A 239 -14.22 5.32 -9.41
CA PHE A 239 -13.80 4.44 -8.34
C PHE A 239 -12.86 5.15 -7.36
N ALA A 240 -11.89 5.88 -7.88
CA ALA A 240 -10.99 6.69 -7.07
C ALA A 240 -11.73 7.81 -6.31
N ARG A 241 -12.74 8.44 -6.93
CA ARG A 241 -13.56 9.45 -6.27
C ARG A 241 -14.30 8.90 -5.04
N VAL A 242 -14.74 7.64 -5.08
CA VAL A 242 -15.29 6.98 -3.88
C VAL A 242 -14.23 6.94 -2.78
N GLY A 243 -12.98 6.57 -3.11
CA GLY A 243 -11.86 6.63 -2.18
C GLY A 243 -11.62 8.04 -1.64
N LEU A 244 -11.52 9.03 -2.52
CA LEU A 244 -11.34 10.44 -2.14
C LEU A 244 -12.43 10.93 -1.17
N SER A 245 -13.64 10.39 -1.24
CA SER A 245 -14.73 10.75 -0.34
C SER A 245 -14.54 10.33 1.12
N TYR A 246 -13.55 9.49 1.41
CA TYR A 246 -13.14 9.16 2.78
C TYR A 246 -12.33 10.30 3.42
N GLN A 247 -11.79 11.22 2.64
CA GLN A 247 -11.11 12.42 3.14
C GLN A 247 -12.12 13.47 3.58
N ARG A 248 -12.91 13.12 4.57
CA ARG A 248 -14.08 13.87 5.06
C ARG A 248 -13.71 15.16 5.75
N SER A 249 -12.58 15.18 6.45
CA SER A 249 -12.06 16.40 7.09
C SER A 249 -11.87 17.53 6.07
N GLN A 250 -11.57 17.18 4.81
CA GLN A 250 -11.35 18.10 3.69
C GLN A 250 -12.58 18.29 2.79
N ASN A 251 -13.72 17.66 3.09
CA ASN A 251 -14.91 17.64 2.24
C ASN A 251 -14.67 17.15 0.80
N SER A 252 -13.66 16.34 0.57
CA SER A 252 -13.25 15.88 -0.76
C SER A 252 -14.19 14.84 -1.37
N GLY A 253 -14.10 14.60 -2.67
CA GLY A 253 -14.81 13.52 -3.39
C GLY A 253 -16.33 13.63 -3.49
N ARG A 254 -16.94 14.75 -3.09
CA ARG A 254 -18.41 14.91 -3.05
C ARG A 254 -19.06 15.14 -4.43
N LEU A 255 -18.32 15.74 -5.35
CA LEU A 255 -18.86 16.07 -6.67
C LEU A 255 -18.79 14.84 -7.58
N ALA A 256 -19.90 14.52 -8.22
CA ALA A 256 -19.93 13.52 -9.27
C ALA A 256 -19.10 14.00 -10.48
N LEU A 257 -18.37 13.07 -11.09
CA LEU A 257 -17.63 13.36 -12.31
C LEU A 257 -18.56 13.22 -13.53
N ALA A 258 -18.31 14.03 -14.54
CA ALA A 258 -19.00 13.88 -15.81
C ALA A 258 -18.51 12.57 -16.48
N ALA A 259 -19.44 11.83 -17.11
CA ALA A 259 -19.08 10.68 -17.89
C ALA A 259 -18.24 11.09 -19.12
N GLY A 260 -17.30 10.26 -19.51
CA GLY A 260 -16.43 10.48 -20.65
C GLY A 260 -14.94 10.53 -20.31
N PRO A 261 -14.08 10.86 -21.29
CA PRO A 261 -12.64 10.95 -21.06
C PRO A 261 -12.26 12.01 -20.04
N GLN A 262 -11.30 11.67 -19.19
CA GLN A 262 -10.78 12.55 -18.14
C GLN A 262 -9.26 12.58 -18.20
N TYR A 263 -8.73 13.27 -19.20
CA TYR A 263 -7.30 13.26 -19.50
C TYR A 263 -6.46 13.95 -18.43
N GLY A 264 -5.46 13.20 -17.92
CA GLY A 264 -4.33 13.76 -17.18
C GLY A 264 -3.10 13.84 -18.07
N TYR A 265 -2.38 14.97 -18.03
CA TYR A 265 -1.19 15.22 -18.83
C TYR A 265 0.04 15.34 -17.95
N TYR A 266 1.11 14.64 -18.36
CA TYR A 266 2.36 14.54 -17.58
C TYR A 266 3.55 14.84 -18.48
N LYS A 267 4.48 15.64 -17.97
CA LYS A 267 5.72 15.98 -18.67
C LYS A 267 6.88 15.20 -18.05
N ARG A 268 7.60 14.41 -18.87
CA ARG A 268 8.88 13.85 -18.45
C ARG A 268 9.92 14.97 -18.35
N VAL A 269 10.51 15.14 -17.16
CA VAL A 269 11.51 16.18 -16.91
C VAL A 269 12.93 15.64 -16.90
N ASP A 270 13.10 14.33 -16.57
CA ASP A 270 14.42 13.70 -16.63
C ASP A 270 14.29 12.17 -16.88
N THR A 271 15.35 11.57 -17.38
CA THR A 271 15.48 10.13 -17.61
C THR A 271 16.93 9.69 -17.66
N VAL A 272 17.20 8.43 -17.25
CA VAL A 272 18.51 7.77 -17.44
C VAL A 272 18.48 6.78 -18.59
N LEU A 273 17.37 6.67 -19.31
CA LEU A 273 17.26 5.82 -20.48
C LEU A 273 17.94 6.47 -21.71
N PRO A 274 18.46 5.69 -22.67
CA PRO A 274 18.99 6.22 -23.92
C PRO A 274 17.93 7.00 -24.69
N ALA A 275 18.33 8.08 -25.39
CA ALA A 275 17.42 8.88 -26.21
C ALA A 275 16.71 8.06 -27.29
N SER A 276 17.33 6.99 -27.77
CA SER A 276 16.74 6.06 -28.75
C SER A 276 15.55 5.24 -28.21
N SER A 277 15.42 5.15 -26.89
CA SER A 277 14.32 4.39 -26.23
C SER A 277 13.20 5.27 -25.70
N THR A 278 13.27 6.60 -25.91
CA THR A 278 12.28 7.54 -25.39
C THR A 278 11.87 8.53 -26.47
N GLY A 279 10.57 8.72 -26.67
CA GLY A 279 10.01 9.69 -27.61
C GLY A 279 9.65 11.03 -26.97
N ALA A 280 9.30 12.02 -27.80
CA ALA A 280 8.70 13.27 -27.35
C ALA A 280 7.28 13.03 -26.77
N ARG A 281 6.58 12.05 -27.35
CA ARG A 281 5.29 11.53 -26.85
C ARG A 281 5.45 10.05 -26.55
N GLU A 282 4.89 9.63 -25.43
CA GLU A 282 4.90 8.26 -24.93
C GLU A 282 3.46 7.80 -24.65
N LYS A 283 3.19 6.52 -24.85
CA LYS A 283 1.88 5.93 -24.63
C LYS A 283 1.62 5.70 -23.13
N THR A 284 2.69 5.34 -22.42
CA THR A 284 2.65 5.06 -20.97
C THR A 284 3.91 5.60 -20.30
N PHE A 285 3.91 5.66 -18.98
CA PHE A 285 5.10 5.98 -18.19
C PHE A 285 6.26 4.97 -18.38
N PHE A 286 5.95 3.79 -18.90
CA PHE A 286 6.92 2.69 -19.07
C PHE A 286 7.48 2.55 -20.47
N ASP A 287 7.13 3.41 -21.42
CA ASP A 287 7.72 3.36 -22.77
C ASP A 287 9.25 3.37 -22.68
N GLY A 288 9.90 2.41 -23.36
CA GLY A 288 11.35 2.20 -23.30
C GLY A 288 11.84 1.43 -22.06
N ILE A 289 10.94 1.00 -21.17
CA ILE A 289 11.21 0.12 -20.03
C ILE A 289 10.53 -1.23 -20.29
N ASP A 290 11.29 -2.29 -20.31
CA ASP A 290 10.74 -3.64 -20.37
C ASP A 290 10.32 -4.05 -18.95
N THR A 291 9.02 -4.04 -18.69
CA THR A 291 8.46 -4.36 -17.36
C THR A 291 8.09 -5.83 -17.20
N SER A 292 8.45 -6.69 -18.15
CA SER A 292 8.27 -8.13 -18.01
C SER A 292 9.22 -8.70 -16.95
N LEU A 293 8.79 -9.76 -16.27
CA LEU A 293 9.62 -10.41 -15.25
C LEU A 293 10.94 -10.96 -15.83
N VAL A 294 10.90 -11.47 -17.06
CA VAL A 294 12.10 -12.01 -17.73
C VAL A 294 13.16 -10.94 -18.00
N ALA A 295 12.77 -9.67 -18.07
CA ALA A 295 13.69 -8.56 -18.26
C ALA A 295 14.24 -8.00 -16.93
N LEU A 296 14.02 -8.63 -15.78
CA LEU A 296 14.36 -8.12 -14.45
C LEU A 296 15.77 -7.55 -14.40
N PHE A 297 16.79 -8.34 -14.68
CA PHE A 297 18.19 -7.90 -14.61
C PHE A 297 18.52 -6.76 -15.58
N LYS A 298 17.99 -6.84 -16.82
CA LYS A 298 18.14 -5.78 -17.83
C LYS A 298 17.53 -4.46 -17.35
N THR A 299 16.32 -4.52 -16.82
CA THR A 299 15.59 -3.33 -16.33
C THR A 299 16.23 -2.74 -15.09
N LEU A 300 16.74 -3.57 -14.20
CA LEU A 300 17.52 -3.14 -13.03
C LEU A 300 18.94 -2.69 -13.40
N ARG A 301 19.36 -2.86 -14.66
CA ARG A 301 20.72 -2.53 -15.15
C ARG A 301 21.81 -3.27 -14.36
N ARG A 302 21.54 -4.56 -14.10
CA ARG A 302 22.44 -5.50 -13.40
C ARG A 302 22.92 -6.58 -14.36
N THR A 303 24.09 -7.12 -14.08
CA THR A 303 24.60 -8.28 -14.80
C THR A 303 23.73 -9.49 -14.50
N GLU A 304 23.29 -10.17 -15.53
CA GLU A 304 22.46 -11.35 -15.38
C GLU A 304 23.30 -12.55 -14.95
N PRO A 305 23.02 -13.21 -13.80
CA PRO A 305 23.70 -14.40 -13.37
C PRO A 305 23.41 -15.60 -14.31
N ALA A 306 24.33 -16.57 -14.32
CA ALA A 306 24.14 -17.80 -15.10
C ALA A 306 22.83 -18.52 -14.69
N GLY A 307 22.03 -18.89 -15.68
CA GLY A 307 20.76 -19.59 -15.48
C GLY A 307 19.60 -18.71 -15.01
N ALA A 308 19.79 -17.39 -14.88
CA ALA A 308 18.72 -16.48 -14.43
C ALA A 308 17.57 -16.45 -15.42
N GLN A 309 17.85 -16.37 -16.71
CA GLN A 309 16.80 -16.33 -17.75
C GLN A 309 15.84 -17.52 -17.63
N ALA A 310 16.36 -18.74 -17.48
CA ALA A 310 15.54 -19.95 -17.40
C ALA A 310 14.63 -19.95 -16.14
N ARG A 311 15.12 -19.41 -14.99
CA ARG A 311 14.35 -19.29 -13.76
C ARG A 311 13.24 -18.24 -13.90
N LEU A 312 13.55 -17.07 -14.43
CA LEU A 312 12.56 -15.99 -14.65
C LEU A 312 11.50 -16.43 -15.67
N GLU A 313 11.88 -17.15 -16.73
CA GLU A 313 10.94 -17.74 -17.67
C GLU A 313 10.04 -18.80 -17.02
N ALA A 314 10.55 -19.60 -16.09
CA ALA A 314 9.72 -20.59 -15.37
C ALA A 314 8.63 -19.91 -14.56
N ILE A 315 8.96 -18.81 -13.86
CA ILE A 315 7.99 -17.98 -13.13
C ILE A 315 6.97 -17.37 -14.11
N SER A 316 7.46 -16.74 -15.19
CA SER A 316 6.60 -16.09 -16.18
C SER A 316 5.62 -17.09 -16.83
N ARG A 317 6.08 -18.29 -17.20
CA ARG A 317 5.19 -19.35 -17.74
C ARG A 317 4.11 -19.77 -16.76
N ALA A 318 4.45 -19.86 -15.46
CA ALA A 318 3.46 -20.18 -14.43
C ALA A 318 2.40 -19.09 -14.28
N VAL A 319 2.80 -17.82 -14.38
CA VAL A 319 1.85 -16.68 -14.38
C VAL A 319 0.93 -16.73 -15.59
N GLU A 320 1.47 -16.91 -16.82
CA GLU A 320 0.65 -16.98 -18.03
C GLU A 320 -0.28 -18.20 -18.03
N GLU A 321 0.15 -19.34 -17.46
CA GLU A 321 -0.74 -20.47 -17.24
C GLU A 321 -1.85 -20.16 -16.24
N ALA A 322 -1.53 -19.47 -15.13
CA ALA A 322 -2.55 -19.05 -14.16
C ALA A 322 -3.59 -18.12 -14.80
N VAL A 323 -3.14 -17.17 -15.61
CA VAL A 323 -4.02 -16.28 -16.38
C VAL A 323 -4.89 -17.06 -17.36
N SER A 324 -4.32 -18.02 -18.09
CA SER A 324 -5.08 -18.85 -19.07
C SER A 324 -6.13 -19.76 -18.41
N ARG A 325 -5.91 -20.15 -17.17
CA ARG A 325 -6.84 -20.99 -16.37
C ARG A 325 -7.84 -20.18 -15.57
N PHE A 326 -7.67 -18.88 -15.49
CA PHE A 326 -8.58 -18.02 -14.75
C PHE A 326 -10.01 -18.13 -15.28
N SER A 327 -10.94 -18.29 -14.36
CA SER A 327 -12.38 -18.31 -14.63
C SER A 327 -13.11 -17.44 -13.61
N ILE A 328 -14.10 -16.69 -14.08
CA ILE A 328 -14.98 -15.89 -13.20
C ILE A 328 -15.81 -16.81 -12.30
N GLN A 329 -16.20 -17.98 -12.81
CA GLN A 329 -17.01 -18.96 -12.07
C GLN A 329 -16.19 -19.74 -11.03
N ASP A 330 -14.89 -19.96 -11.30
CA ASP A 330 -13.96 -20.63 -10.40
C ASP A 330 -12.57 -20.00 -10.47
N PRO A 331 -12.33 -18.89 -9.76
CA PRO A 331 -11.00 -18.28 -9.72
C PRO A 331 -9.90 -19.22 -9.22
N SER A 332 -10.27 -20.20 -8.39
CA SER A 332 -9.33 -21.16 -7.80
C SER A 332 -8.73 -22.16 -8.81
N ALA A 333 -9.28 -22.22 -10.02
CA ALA A 333 -8.68 -22.97 -11.13
C ALA A 333 -7.26 -22.50 -11.50
N SER A 334 -6.91 -21.23 -11.16
CA SER A 334 -5.56 -20.67 -11.34
C SER A 334 -4.55 -21.19 -10.31
N VAL A 335 -4.99 -21.67 -9.16
CA VAL A 335 -4.13 -21.95 -7.98
C VAL A 335 -3.03 -22.97 -8.26
N PRO A 336 -3.25 -24.09 -8.97
CA PRO A 336 -2.15 -25.01 -9.24
C PRO A 336 -0.98 -24.39 -10.03
N ALA A 337 -1.27 -23.46 -10.93
CA ALA A 337 -0.24 -22.73 -11.66
C ALA A 337 0.44 -21.67 -10.76
N LEU A 338 -0.36 -20.94 -9.97
CA LEU A 338 0.16 -19.97 -8.99
C LEU A 338 1.09 -20.62 -7.97
N ALA A 339 0.76 -21.81 -7.46
CA ALA A 339 1.60 -22.55 -6.50
C ALA A 339 2.96 -22.94 -7.13
N ARG A 340 2.97 -23.37 -8.41
CA ARG A 340 4.24 -23.62 -9.11
C ARG A 340 5.05 -22.31 -9.31
N GLY A 341 4.38 -21.22 -9.63
CA GLY A 341 5.01 -19.89 -9.75
C GLY A 341 5.64 -19.44 -8.44
N LEU A 342 4.94 -19.60 -7.32
CA LEU A 342 5.44 -19.33 -5.98
C LEU A 342 6.69 -20.16 -5.66
N ALA A 343 6.66 -21.47 -5.90
CA ALA A 343 7.81 -22.35 -5.68
C ALA A 343 9.01 -21.91 -6.53
N ALA A 344 8.80 -21.64 -7.83
CA ALA A 344 9.85 -21.16 -8.73
C ALA A 344 10.42 -19.79 -8.28
N THR A 345 9.57 -18.91 -7.75
CA THR A 345 9.99 -17.59 -7.22
C THR A 345 10.90 -17.78 -6.00
N ARG A 346 10.54 -18.64 -5.05
CA ARG A 346 11.35 -18.97 -3.87
C ARG A 346 12.71 -19.57 -4.24
N GLU A 347 12.72 -20.47 -5.23
CA GLU A 347 13.98 -21.00 -5.77
C GLU A 347 14.85 -19.92 -6.43
N ALA A 348 14.24 -18.95 -7.13
CA ALA A 348 14.95 -17.84 -7.74
C ALA A 348 15.50 -16.87 -6.67
N VAL A 349 14.75 -16.54 -5.62
CA VAL A 349 15.21 -15.75 -4.47
C VAL A 349 16.46 -16.40 -3.85
N ALA A 350 16.41 -17.70 -3.58
CA ALA A 350 17.56 -18.42 -3.03
C ALA A 350 18.76 -18.44 -4.00
N ALA A 351 18.52 -18.63 -5.31
CA ALA A 351 19.57 -18.68 -6.32
C ALA A 351 20.25 -17.33 -6.57
N PHE A 352 19.53 -16.22 -6.34
CA PHE A 352 20.03 -14.86 -6.55
C PHE A 352 20.39 -14.13 -5.25
N ALA A 353 20.71 -14.86 -4.18
CA ALA A 353 21.03 -14.27 -2.88
C ALA A 353 22.17 -13.23 -2.91
N SER A 354 23.08 -13.30 -3.89
CA SER A 354 24.13 -12.31 -4.13
C SER A 354 23.67 -11.05 -4.88
N GLU A 355 22.43 -11.03 -5.40
CA GLU A 355 21.86 -9.98 -6.22
C GLU A 355 20.69 -9.25 -5.49
N PRO A 356 21.00 -8.45 -4.46
CA PRO A 356 19.99 -7.94 -3.52
C PRO A 356 18.91 -7.06 -4.17
N ASP A 357 19.17 -6.46 -5.33
CA ASP A 357 18.16 -5.69 -6.03
C ASP A 357 17.16 -6.60 -6.77
N ALA A 358 17.62 -7.73 -7.31
CA ALA A 358 16.76 -8.73 -7.92
C ALA A 358 15.94 -9.48 -6.84
N VAL A 359 16.58 -9.86 -5.74
CA VAL A 359 15.93 -10.48 -4.57
C VAL A 359 14.78 -9.60 -4.07
N PHE A 360 15.02 -8.30 -3.89
CA PHE A 360 13.99 -7.36 -3.46
C PHE A 360 12.72 -7.36 -4.34
N TYR A 361 12.87 -7.45 -5.66
CA TYR A 361 11.73 -7.54 -6.57
C TYR A 361 11.07 -8.92 -6.54
N LEU A 362 11.85 -9.98 -6.38
CA LEU A 362 11.33 -11.35 -6.33
C LEU A 362 10.61 -11.64 -5.00
N GLU A 363 11.07 -11.13 -3.87
CA GLU A 363 10.36 -11.22 -2.59
C GLU A 363 8.99 -10.54 -2.66
N ARG A 364 8.89 -9.42 -3.36
CA ARG A 364 7.59 -8.81 -3.66
C ARG A 364 6.71 -9.73 -4.52
N LYS A 365 7.29 -10.38 -5.53
CA LYS A 365 6.55 -11.36 -6.35
C LYS A 365 6.10 -12.55 -5.51
N GLU A 366 6.91 -13.02 -4.56
CA GLU A 366 6.54 -14.06 -3.61
C GLU A 366 5.26 -13.66 -2.86
N THR A 367 5.23 -12.48 -2.24
CA THR A 367 4.05 -11.93 -1.56
C THR A 367 2.84 -11.81 -2.51
N GLU A 368 3.05 -11.32 -3.74
CA GLU A 368 1.99 -11.20 -4.74
C GLU A 368 1.41 -12.58 -5.16
N PHE A 369 2.23 -13.63 -5.23
CA PHE A 369 1.74 -15.00 -5.46
C PHE A 369 0.91 -15.52 -4.28
N GLU A 370 1.37 -15.31 -3.05
CA GLU A 370 0.63 -15.69 -1.84
C GLU A 370 -0.73 -15.00 -1.78
N ASP A 371 -0.76 -13.70 -2.04
CA ASP A 371 -1.99 -12.91 -2.12
C ASP A 371 -2.93 -13.41 -3.23
N ALA A 372 -2.39 -13.72 -4.40
CA ALA A 372 -3.18 -14.23 -5.52
C ALA A 372 -3.79 -15.60 -5.21
N ILE A 373 -3.04 -16.50 -4.57
CA ILE A 373 -3.51 -17.81 -4.12
C ILE A 373 -4.62 -17.63 -3.08
N ASN A 374 -4.39 -16.82 -2.04
CA ASN A 374 -5.37 -16.59 -0.98
C ASN A 374 -6.66 -15.99 -1.52
N THR A 375 -6.55 -14.99 -2.43
CA THR A 375 -7.71 -14.35 -3.06
C THR A 375 -8.47 -15.34 -3.95
N ALA A 376 -7.78 -16.11 -4.79
CA ALA A 376 -8.39 -17.09 -5.68
C ALA A 376 -9.08 -18.23 -4.91
N MET A 377 -8.51 -18.62 -3.78
CA MET A 377 -9.09 -19.63 -2.88
C MET A 377 -10.23 -19.08 -2.02
N GLY A 378 -10.49 -17.76 -2.04
CA GLY A 378 -11.46 -17.15 -1.15
C GLY A 378 -11.13 -17.41 0.32
N VAL A 379 -9.85 -17.35 0.67
CA VAL A 379 -9.38 -17.53 2.06
C VAL A 379 -9.93 -16.41 2.93
N THR A 380 -10.45 -16.79 4.08
CA THR A 380 -10.80 -15.88 5.16
C THR A 380 -10.01 -16.24 6.41
N GLN A 381 -9.41 -15.22 7.02
CA GLN A 381 -8.71 -15.33 8.30
C GLN A 381 -9.25 -14.24 9.23
N ALA A 382 -9.52 -14.62 10.46
CA ALA A 382 -9.92 -13.67 11.50
C ALA A 382 -9.20 -14.02 12.80
N ALA A 383 -8.67 -13.00 13.47
CA ALA A 383 -8.10 -13.10 14.81
C ALA A 383 -8.88 -12.14 15.70
N VAL A 384 -9.60 -12.68 16.68
CA VAL A 384 -10.47 -11.90 17.58
C VAL A 384 -9.97 -12.04 19.00
N ALA A 385 -9.59 -10.91 19.60
CA ALA A 385 -9.25 -10.85 21.02
C ALA A 385 -10.52 -10.91 21.88
N GLN A 386 -10.48 -11.68 22.93
CA GLN A 386 -11.61 -11.88 23.84
C GLN A 386 -11.10 -12.11 25.28
N PRO A 387 -11.93 -11.86 26.31
CA PRO A 387 -11.55 -12.15 27.67
C PRO A 387 -11.17 -13.65 27.85
N ALA A 388 -10.18 -13.90 28.69
CA ALA A 388 -9.77 -15.28 28.99
C ALA A 388 -10.95 -16.12 29.50
N GLY A 389 -11.08 -17.35 29.00
CA GLY A 389 -12.16 -18.24 29.39
C GLY A 389 -13.50 -17.97 28.69
N THR A 390 -13.54 -17.12 27.66
CA THR A 390 -14.74 -16.92 26.84
C THR A 390 -15.13 -18.23 26.16
N THR A 391 -16.39 -18.64 26.32
CA THR A 391 -16.96 -19.82 25.65
C THR A 391 -17.72 -19.41 24.39
N ASP A 392 -17.62 -20.23 23.34
CA ASP A 392 -18.42 -19.99 22.14
C ASP A 392 -19.91 -20.20 22.46
N PRO A 393 -20.78 -19.29 22.00
CA PRO A 393 -22.23 -19.48 22.14
C PRO A 393 -22.66 -20.78 21.45
N THR A 394 -23.55 -21.53 22.09
CA THR A 394 -24.08 -22.81 21.57
C THR A 394 -25.58 -22.73 21.40
N GLY A 395 -26.13 -23.67 20.58
CA GLY A 395 -27.55 -23.80 20.35
C GLY A 395 -28.11 -22.83 19.27
N PRO A 396 -29.45 -22.85 19.08
CA PRO A 396 -30.10 -22.07 18.00
C PRO A 396 -29.90 -20.55 18.04
N ALA A 397 -29.63 -20.01 19.23
CA ALA A 397 -29.39 -18.58 19.44
C ALA A 397 -27.93 -18.15 19.24
N ALA A 398 -27.01 -19.07 18.97
CA ALA A 398 -25.58 -18.78 18.83
C ALA A 398 -25.27 -17.70 17.76
N GLY A 399 -26.02 -17.72 16.65
CA GLY A 399 -25.88 -16.75 15.57
C GLY A 399 -26.35 -15.32 15.93
N PHE A 400 -27.05 -15.14 17.03
CA PHE A 400 -27.52 -13.83 17.52
C PHE A 400 -26.74 -13.34 18.74
N ALA A 401 -25.78 -14.15 19.23
CA ALA A 401 -24.97 -13.72 20.35
C ALA A 401 -24.06 -12.56 19.93
N PRO A 402 -24.02 -11.47 20.72
CA PRO A 402 -23.11 -10.37 20.44
C PRO A 402 -21.66 -10.89 20.49
N PRO A 403 -20.77 -10.40 19.63
CA PRO A 403 -19.36 -10.76 19.70
C PRO A 403 -18.80 -10.38 21.09
N PRO A 404 -17.86 -11.17 21.63
CA PRO A 404 -17.22 -10.82 22.88
C PRO A 404 -16.50 -9.47 22.73
N VAL A 405 -16.75 -8.55 23.64
CA VAL A 405 -16.10 -7.24 23.65
C VAL A 405 -14.96 -7.27 24.64
N MET A 406 -13.80 -6.81 24.19
CA MET A 406 -12.61 -6.63 25.01
C MET A 406 -12.17 -5.16 24.97
N GLY A 407 -11.87 -4.58 26.11
CA GLY A 407 -11.30 -3.23 26.21
C GLY A 407 -9.80 -3.22 25.85
N PRO A 408 -9.15 -2.05 25.92
CA PRO A 408 -7.71 -1.95 25.76
C PRO A 408 -6.98 -2.90 26.71
N VAL A 409 -5.97 -3.57 26.18
CA VAL A 409 -5.14 -4.52 26.96
C VAL A 409 -4.05 -3.73 27.69
N VAL A 410 -3.77 -4.10 28.93
CA VAL A 410 -2.74 -3.44 29.76
C VAL A 410 -1.55 -4.38 30.03
N PRO A 411 -0.33 -3.85 30.26
CA PRO A 411 0.82 -4.66 30.63
C PRO A 411 0.53 -5.60 31.82
N GLY A 412 1.01 -6.83 31.73
CA GLY A 412 0.75 -7.89 32.72
C GLY A 412 -0.57 -8.64 32.52
N GLN A 413 -1.43 -8.23 31.61
CA GLN A 413 -2.73 -8.87 31.35
C GLN A 413 -2.56 -10.13 30.48
N THR A 414 -3.39 -11.14 30.78
CA THR A 414 -3.59 -12.32 29.91
C THR A 414 -5.00 -12.29 29.35
N PHE A 415 -5.12 -12.57 28.04
CA PHE A 415 -6.39 -12.65 27.33
C PHE A 415 -6.31 -13.79 26.29
N GLU A 416 -7.41 -14.08 25.63
CA GLU A 416 -7.47 -15.11 24.61
C GLU A 416 -7.59 -14.47 23.21
N VAL A 417 -6.94 -15.07 22.21
CA VAL A 417 -7.15 -14.73 20.79
C VAL A 417 -7.71 -15.98 20.10
N ARG A 418 -8.89 -15.85 19.53
CA ARG A 418 -9.52 -16.85 18.70
C ARG A 418 -9.17 -16.59 17.23
N VAL A 419 -8.44 -17.51 16.63
CA VAL A 419 -8.10 -17.48 15.20
C VAL A 419 -9.04 -18.43 14.46
N ALA A 420 -9.65 -17.94 13.38
CA ALA A 420 -10.50 -18.73 12.49
C ALA A 420 -9.94 -18.65 11.07
N PHE A 421 -9.93 -19.78 10.39
CA PHE A 421 -9.52 -19.93 8.99
C PHE A 421 -10.60 -20.68 8.22
N ALA A 422 -10.91 -20.23 7.00
CA ALA A 422 -11.70 -20.98 6.03
C ALA A 422 -11.21 -20.72 4.61
N SER A 423 -11.38 -21.68 3.72
CA SER A 423 -11.12 -21.59 2.28
C SER A 423 -12.35 -22.01 1.50
N ARG A 424 -12.65 -21.29 0.42
CA ARG A 424 -13.83 -21.54 -0.43
C ARG A 424 -13.48 -22.14 -1.78
N GLY A 425 -12.20 -22.21 -2.13
CA GLY A 425 -11.74 -22.73 -3.43
C GLY A 425 -11.95 -24.22 -3.59
N THR A 426 -11.91 -24.68 -4.84
CA THR A 426 -12.05 -26.10 -5.23
C THR A 426 -10.82 -26.95 -4.87
N PRO A 427 -9.56 -26.46 -5.02
CA PRO A 427 -8.38 -27.23 -4.63
C PRO A 427 -8.39 -27.57 -3.13
N LYS A 428 -7.99 -28.79 -2.79
CA LYS A 428 -7.84 -29.20 -1.39
C LYS A 428 -6.67 -28.44 -0.75
N VAL A 429 -6.91 -27.95 0.46
CA VAL A 429 -5.91 -27.28 1.30
C VAL A 429 -5.60 -28.18 2.48
N ALA A 430 -4.32 -28.40 2.77
CA ALA A 430 -3.86 -28.97 4.04
C ALA A 430 -3.36 -27.82 4.90
N ILE A 431 -3.78 -27.80 6.17
CA ILE A 431 -3.30 -26.83 7.16
C ILE A 431 -2.32 -27.59 8.06
N ASP A 432 -1.05 -27.28 7.92
CA ASP A 432 -0.01 -27.90 8.75
C ASP A 432 0.04 -27.24 10.12
N GLU A 433 -0.13 -25.91 10.16
CA GLU A 433 -0.07 -25.12 11.38
C GLU A 433 -0.95 -23.87 11.29
N ILE A 434 -1.52 -23.45 12.41
CA ILE A 434 -2.05 -22.12 12.65
C ILE A 434 -1.26 -21.53 13.82
N ALA A 435 -0.43 -20.54 13.54
CA ALA A 435 0.39 -19.84 14.52
C ALA A 435 -0.11 -18.40 14.71
N LEU A 436 0.11 -17.83 15.88
CA LEU A 436 -0.14 -16.42 16.18
C LEU A 436 1.21 -15.72 16.39
N ALA A 437 1.58 -14.86 15.46
CA ALA A 437 2.72 -13.97 15.61
C ALA A 437 2.33 -12.79 16.54
N VAL A 438 3.15 -12.51 17.52
CA VAL A 438 2.93 -11.43 18.50
C VAL A 438 4.15 -10.51 18.57
N GLY A 439 3.92 -9.25 18.96
CA GLY A 439 4.97 -8.25 19.07
C GLY A 439 5.93 -8.46 20.26
N LYS A 440 6.94 -7.62 20.32
CA LYS A 440 7.93 -7.62 21.41
C LYS A 440 7.26 -7.39 22.78
N GLY A 441 7.62 -8.18 23.76
CA GLY A 441 7.01 -8.13 25.11
C GLY A 441 5.66 -8.85 25.20
N TRP A 442 5.24 -9.54 24.13
CA TRP A 442 4.05 -10.37 24.13
C TRP A 442 4.45 -11.86 24.00
N THR A 443 3.70 -12.73 24.64
CA THR A 443 3.85 -14.18 24.48
C THR A 443 2.51 -14.79 24.10
N ALA A 444 2.52 -15.69 23.12
CA ALA A 444 1.35 -16.48 22.76
C ALA A 444 1.61 -17.94 23.05
N SER A 445 0.68 -18.58 23.75
CA SER A 445 0.66 -20.03 23.94
C SER A 445 -0.68 -20.56 23.48
N GLY A 446 -0.67 -21.56 22.60
CA GLY A 446 -1.88 -22.19 22.07
C GLY A 446 -1.98 -23.65 22.43
N ALA A 447 -3.13 -24.24 22.32
CA ALA A 447 -3.27 -25.69 22.32
C ALA A 447 -2.40 -26.24 21.19
N GLY A 448 -1.46 -27.13 21.53
CA GLY A 448 -0.37 -27.62 20.71
C GLY A 448 -0.69 -27.93 19.27
N ALA A 449 0.33 -28.20 18.47
CA ALA A 449 0.21 -28.51 17.05
C ALA A 449 -0.93 -29.50 16.83
N ALA A 450 -2.01 -29.03 16.22
CA ALA A 450 -3.04 -29.97 15.79
C ALA A 450 -2.45 -30.81 14.66
N ALA A 451 -2.81 -32.07 14.59
CA ALA A 451 -2.54 -32.89 13.41
C ALA A 451 -2.97 -32.12 12.16
N ALA A 452 -2.17 -32.19 11.08
CA ALA A 452 -2.49 -31.58 9.81
C ALA A 452 -3.96 -31.86 9.46
N THR A 453 -4.73 -30.81 9.23
CA THR A 453 -6.16 -30.95 8.91
C THR A 453 -6.37 -30.53 7.46
N ALA A 454 -7.19 -31.28 6.74
CA ALA A 454 -7.65 -30.94 5.41
C ALA A 454 -9.15 -30.61 5.46
N PRO A 455 -9.49 -29.36 5.81
CA PRO A 455 -10.89 -28.96 5.92
C PRO A 455 -11.59 -29.05 4.56
N ALA A 456 -12.88 -29.32 4.59
CA ALA A 456 -13.71 -29.20 3.40
C ALA A 456 -13.84 -27.73 3.00
N SER A 457 -14.24 -27.48 1.73
CA SER A 457 -14.54 -26.11 1.29
C SER A 457 -15.61 -25.51 2.19
N ASN A 458 -15.40 -24.27 2.64
CA ASN A 458 -16.21 -23.51 3.61
C ASN A 458 -16.19 -24.06 5.06
N GLU A 459 -15.44 -25.10 5.35
CA GLU A 459 -15.27 -25.53 6.74
C GLU A 459 -14.38 -24.54 7.50
N VAL A 460 -14.84 -24.11 8.68
CA VAL A 460 -14.10 -23.19 9.54
C VAL A 460 -13.25 -23.98 10.53
N VAL A 461 -11.94 -23.78 10.43
CA VAL A 461 -10.98 -24.31 11.41
C VAL A 461 -10.67 -23.20 12.41
N THR A 462 -10.86 -23.48 13.71
CA THR A 462 -10.62 -22.51 14.78
C THR A 462 -9.48 -22.95 15.70
N ARG A 463 -8.65 -22.02 16.13
CA ARG A 463 -7.61 -22.19 17.16
C ARG A 463 -7.71 -21.06 18.18
N ARG A 464 -7.35 -21.37 19.43
CA ARG A 464 -7.34 -20.41 20.53
C ARG A 464 -5.93 -20.30 21.10
N PHE A 465 -5.52 -19.09 21.36
CA PHE A 465 -4.21 -18.75 21.93
C PHE A 465 -4.40 -17.93 23.19
N ASN A 466 -3.71 -18.31 24.27
CA ASN A 466 -3.56 -17.43 25.43
C ASN A 466 -2.42 -16.47 25.14
N VAL A 467 -2.72 -15.19 25.19
CA VAL A 467 -1.74 -14.13 24.95
C VAL A 467 -1.52 -13.37 26.25
N THR A 468 -0.26 -13.23 26.63
CA THR A 468 0.14 -12.50 27.84
C THR A 468 1.08 -11.38 27.47
N LEU A 469 0.82 -10.18 28.00
CA LEU A 469 1.72 -9.04 27.91
C LEU A 469 2.70 -9.06 29.10
N ALA A 470 3.98 -8.84 28.82
CA ALA A 470 4.94 -8.58 29.88
C ALA A 470 4.55 -7.31 30.65
N ALA A 471 4.93 -7.23 31.95
CA ALA A 471 4.62 -6.06 32.77
C ALA A 471 5.29 -4.77 32.29
N ASP A 472 6.35 -4.89 31.48
CA ASP A 472 7.12 -3.83 30.86
C ASP A 472 6.90 -3.73 29.35
N ALA A 473 5.86 -4.37 28.82
CA ALA A 473 5.53 -4.31 27.39
C ALA A 473 5.34 -2.85 26.93
N PRO A 474 5.90 -2.46 25.79
CA PRO A 474 5.74 -1.11 25.27
C PRO A 474 4.28 -0.83 24.91
N LEU A 475 3.88 0.44 25.05
CA LEU A 475 2.55 0.89 24.61
C LEU A 475 2.48 0.92 23.09
N SER A 476 1.52 0.19 22.50
CA SER A 476 1.27 0.16 21.07
C SER A 476 0.29 1.24 20.57
N SER A 477 -0.24 2.06 21.48
CA SER A 477 -1.23 3.09 21.17
C SER A 477 -0.64 4.47 20.82
N LYS A 478 0.68 4.58 20.72
CA LYS A 478 1.36 5.82 20.31
C LYS A 478 1.73 5.76 18.84
N PRO A 479 1.67 6.89 18.12
CA PRO A 479 2.28 7.00 16.81
C PRO A 479 3.79 6.71 16.89
N TYR A 480 4.36 6.15 15.82
CA TYR A 480 5.82 5.91 15.71
C TYR A 480 6.62 7.21 15.50
N PHE A 481 5.95 8.36 15.54
CA PHE A 481 6.52 9.69 15.34
C PHE A 481 6.01 10.62 16.43
N GLU A 482 6.85 11.54 16.86
CA GLU A 482 6.50 12.60 17.83
C GLU A 482 7.25 13.89 17.53
N ARG A 483 6.77 15.01 18.04
CA ARG A 483 7.51 16.27 18.14
C ARG A 483 7.72 16.64 19.60
N LYS A 484 8.89 17.21 19.90
CA LYS A 484 9.23 17.61 21.27
C LYS A 484 8.62 18.95 21.67
N ALA A 485 8.48 19.84 20.70
CA ALA A 485 7.89 21.16 20.89
C ALA A 485 6.89 21.49 19.78
N PHE A 486 5.90 22.30 20.11
CA PHE A 486 4.86 22.71 19.15
C PHE A 486 5.44 23.45 17.92
N GLN A 487 6.55 24.15 18.09
CA GLN A 487 7.25 24.90 17.03
C GLN A 487 8.12 24.02 16.13
N ASP A 488 8.31 22.76 16.45
CA ASP A 488 9.12 21.86 15.64
C ASP A 488 8.52 21.73 14.24
N ALA A 489 9.35 21.95 13.23
CA ALA A 489 8.95 21.83 11.83
C ALA A 489 8.99 20.38 11.32
N ARG A 490 9.45 19.44 12.15
CA ARG A 490 9.65 18.03 11.78
C ARG A 490 9.37 17.11 12.97
N TYR A 491 8.81 15.95 12.66
CA TYR A 491 8.72 14.86 13.59
C TYR A 491 10.06 14.15 13.81
N GLN A 492 10.21 13.56 14.97
CA GLN A 492 11.22 12.55 15.28
C GLN A 492 10.57 11.17 15.21
N LEU A 493 11.25 10.21 14.60
CA LEU A 493 10.80 8.82 14.63
C LEU A 493 11.25 8.22 15.96
N VAL A 494 10.30 7.71 16.75
CA VAL A 494 10.55 7.16 18.09
C VAL A 494 10.56 5.64 18.11
N ASP A 495 10.00 5.02 17.09
CA ASP A 495 10.06 3.58 16.85
C ASP A 495 10.17 3.36 15.34
N ALA A 496 11.30 2.91 14.90
CA ALA A 496 11.60 2.62 13.50
C ALA A 496 11.77 1.12 13.25
N SER A 497 11.44 0.27 14.24
CA SER A 497 11.60 -1.19 14.19
C SER A 497 10.41 -1.90 13.56
#